data_4e571876553939ca924113ef743d3318
#
_entry.id   4e571876553939ca924113ef743d3318
#
_cell.length_a   1.000
_cell.length_b   1.000
_cell.length_c   1.000
_cell.angle_alpha   90.00
_cell.angle_beta   90.00
_cell.angle_gamma   90.00
#
_symmetry.space_group_name_H-M   'P 1'
#
loop_
_entity.id
_entity.type
_entity.pdbx_description
1 polymer ?
#
loop_
_entity_poly.entity_id
_entity_poly.type
_entity_poly.pdbx_seq_one_letter_code
_entity_poly.pdbx_strand_id
1 'polypeptide(L)'
;MKSRIACVGLAHPFEVGYDQAGNLLNTTVKTMCECGADCFNVGVIMHDLETVKKAAEILKANEFDILMICIATWSEDHHLLDLLSYTDKPIILRAFPAVDTGSLCCAHQIGAVFCDIGKSYEFVYGEPDDVSCAEKALRLAMPYSLSEVMSHVKMGTIGGRVKGMTEIAYDEFAIKEKLGARIVNIDEKEMTGVVSETDDAEAEKLLEEKMSSIPHCKISSTKEGLLESIKYYKALRGLVDEYDLEALAVKCYTTFMGKVCLGYSLLAEEGIVASCEGDVTSALAMKILYELSGKPVNNTDLLYLDDAKNTILFAHCGSSGFSIAGGEIELAPVRLAESGVCCKFVMAPGKVTALNLCGHGDKFRMSVLVGDAIPCGMEFPGNPVVIRFDQKVEDINEWIMKNGIGHHWMVGYGDWSDILEKYCKMRNILYYSM
;
A
#
# COMPACT_ATOMS: atom_id res chain seq x y z
N MET A 1 -4.74 -0.98 6.27
CA MET A 1 -5.74 -1.61 5.34
C MET A 1 -6.36 -2.81 6.03
N LYS A 2 -7.70 -2.88 6.16
CA LYS A 2 -8.42 -4.02 6.73
C LYS A 2 -9.60 -4.33 5.82
N SER A 3 -9.56 -5.49 5.15
CA SER A 3 -10.74 -6.02 4.46
C SER A 3 -11.69 -6.66 5.45
N ARG A 4 -12.97 -6.44 5.25
CA ARG A 4 -14.01 -7.14 5.97
C ARG A 4 -14.37 -8.44 5.25
N ILE A 5 -14.22 -9.57 5.93
CA ILE A 5 -14.39 -10.90 5.35
C ILE A 5 -15.69 -11.52 5.87
N ALA A 6 -16.60 -11.83 4.95
CA ALA A 6 -17.80 -12.60 5.26
C ALA A 6 -17.50 -14.10 5.15
N CYS A 7 -17.77 -14.88 6.20
CA CYS A 7 -17.52 -16.32 6.20
C CYS A 7 -18.84 -17.07 6.18
N VAL A 8 -19.03 -17.97 5.20
CA VAL A 8 -20.21 -18.82 5.06
C VAL A 8 -19.81 -20.28 4.95
N GLY A 9 -20.59 -21.19 5.51
CA GLY A 9 -20.33 -22.63 5.45
C GLY A 9 -20.94 -23.29 4.22
N LEU A 10 -20.30 -24.36 3.74
CA LEU A 10 -20.81 -25.27 2.71
C LEU A 10 -20.62 -26.69 3.18
N ALA A 11 -21.72 -27.47 3.25
CA ALA A 11 -21.68 -28.88 3.64
C ALA A 11 -22.97 -29.57 3.21
N HIS A 12 -22.91 -30.88 2.95
CA HIS A 12 -24.09 -31.67 2.60
C HIS A 12 -24.58 -32.50 3.80
N PRO A 13 -25.87 -32.49 4.17
CA PRO A 13 -26.40 -33.18 5.36
C PRO A 13 -26.21 -34.68 5.36
N PHE A 14 -26.00 -35.29 4.21
CA PHE A 14 -25.78 -36.73 4.06
C PHE A 14 -24.32 -37.14 4.32
N GLU A 15 -23.39 -36.16 4.32
CA GLU A 15 -21.97 -36.44 4.47
C GLU A 15 -21.53 -36.54 5.91
N VAL A 16 -20.51 -37.37 6.16
CA VAL A 16 -19.85 -37.48 7.47
C VAL A 16 -19.25 -36.12 7.84
N GLY A 17 -19.50 -35.70 9.08
CA GLY A 17 -18.97 -34.42 9.60
C GLY A 17 -19.86 -33.20 9.35
N TYR A 18 -21.05 -33.35 8.76
CA TYR A 18 -22.01 -32.24 8.61
C TYR A 18 -22.34 -31.54 9.94
N ASP A 19 -22.49 -32.35 11.03
CA ASP A 19 -22.76 -31.85 12.37
C ASP A 19 -21.63 -30.99 12.95
N GLN A 20 -20.40 -31.08 12.41
CA GLN A 20 -19.25 -30.25 12.77
C GLN A 20 -19.12 -28.96 11.94
N ALA A 21 -19.88 -28.81 10.85
CA ALA A 21 -19.75 -27.68 9.92
C ALA A 21 -19.87 -26.32 10.61
N GLY A 22 -20.82 -26.18 11.54
CA GLY A 22 -21.00 -24.93 12.32
C GLY A 22 -19.82 -24.65 13.25
N ASN A 23 -19.24 -25.68 13.85
CA ASN A 23 -18.08 -25.54 14.73
C ASN A 23 -16.81 -25.14 13.93
N LEU A 24 -16.58 -25.77 12.78
CA LEU A 24 -15.47 -25.44 11.87
C LEU A 24 -15.54 -23.98 11.42
N LEU A 25 -16.73 -23.52 11.01
CA LEU A 25 -16.97 -22.13 10.61
C LEU A 25 -16.71 -21.15 11.77
N ASN A 26 -17.25 -21.43 12.96
CA ASN A 26 -17.07 -20.57 14.14
C ASN A 26 -15.61 -20.49 14.58
N THR A 27 -14.90 -21.62 14.60
CA THR A 27 -13.48 -21.69 14.97
C THR A 27 -12.63 -20.91 13.97
N THR A 28 -12.87 -21.10 12.67
CA THR A 28 -12.17 -20.34 11.61
C THR A 28 -12.33 -18.83 11.80
N VAL A 29 -13.57 -18.34 11.97
CA VAL A 29 -13.84 -16.91 12.18
C VAL A 29 -13.14 -16.39 13.44
N LYS A 30 -13.22 -17.15 14.56
CA LYS A 30 -12.56 -16.80 15.81
C LYS A 30 -11.04 -16.66 15.62
N THR A 31 -10.39 -17.66 15.01
CA THR A 31 -8.94 -17.66 14.77
C THR A 31 -8.52 -16.50 13.89
N MET A 32 -9.28 -16.21 12.82
CA MET A 32 -9.02 -15.06 11.97
C MET A 32 -9.15 -13.74 12.72
N CYS A 33 -10.18 -13.55 13.55
CA CYS A 33 -10.34 -12.36 14.38
C CYS A 33 -9.18 -12.21 15.40
N GLU A 34 -8.72 -13.30 16.01
CA GLU A 34 -7.56 -13.31 16.90
C GLU A 34 -6.26 -12.91 16.18
N CYS A 35 -6.15 -13.22 14.88
CA CYS A 35 -5.06 -12.74 14.00
C CYS A 35 -5.27 -11.28 13.49
N GLY A 36 -6.31 -10.59 13.97
CA GLY A 36 -6.57 -9.18 13.65
C GLY A 36 -7.44 -8.94 12.41
N ALA A 37 -8.06 -9.99 11.84
CA ALA A 37 -9.03 -9.83 10.77
C ALA A 37 -10.28 -9.07 11.23
N ASP A 38 -10.86 -8.25 10.34
CA ASP A 38 -12.26 -7.85 10.43
C ASP A 38 -13.07 -8.91 9.69
N CYS A 39 -13.66 -9.85 10.41
CA CYS A 39 -14.45 -10.91 9.80
C CYS A 39 -15.71 -11.23 10.62
N PHE A 40 -16.73 -11.71 9.94
CA PHE A 40 -17.97 -12.13 10.59
C PHE A 40 -18.50 -13.45 10.03
N ASN A 41 -19.16 -14.18 10.91
CA ASN A 41 -19.86 -15.42 10.56
C ASN A 41 -21.25 -15.08 10.03
N VAL A 42 -21.55 -15.50 8.80
CA VAL A 42 -22.90 -15.40 8.20
C VAL A 42 -23.91 -16.29 8.94
N GLY A 43 -23.43 -17.32 9.67
CA GLY A 43 -24.29 -18.19 10.47
C GLY A 43 -25.14 -19.17 9.67
N VAL A 44 -24.76 -19.41 8.42
CA VAL A 44 -25.46 -20.32 7.51
C VAL A 44 -24.51 -21.39 6.99
N ILE A 45 -24.97 -22.64 7.02
CA ILE A 45 -24.34 -23.76 6.30
C ILE A 45 -25.22 -24.05 5.07
N MET A 46 -24.69 -23.74 3.90
CA MET A 46 -25.42 -23.93 2.63
C MET A 46 -25.47 -25.41 2.26
N HIS A 47 -26.66 -25.92 1.93
CA HIS A 47 -26.89 -27.28 1.48
C HIS A 47 -28.15 -27.44 0.63
N ASP A 48 -28.89 -26.36 0.43
CA ASP A 48 -30.07 -26.31 -0.43
C ASP A 48 -30.35 -24.84 -0.84
N LEU A 49 -31.33 -24.66 -1.72
CA LEU A 49 -31.70 -23.33 -2.23
C LEU A 49 -32.21 -22.36 -1.14
N GLU A 50 -32.85 -22.89 -0.09
CA GLU A 50 -33.36 -22.07 1.03
C GLU A 50 -32.20 -21.47 1.84
N THR A 51 -31.24 -22.29 2.20
CA THR A 51 -30.03 -21.86 2.92
C THR A 51 -29.16 -20.93 2.08
N VAL A 52 -29.06 -21.15 0.77
CA VAL A 52 -28.37 -20.23 -0.15
C VAL A 52 -29.04 -18.84 -0.17
N LYS A 53 -30.37 -18.80 -0.28
CA LYS A 53 -31.13 -17.51 -0.23
C LYS A 53 -30.95 -16.81 1.10
N LYS A 54 -31.00 -17.53 2.22
CA LYS A 54 -30.77 -16.99 3.55
C LYS A 54 -29.36 -16.40 3.67
N ALA A 55 -28.33 -17.09 3.17
CA ALA A 55 -26.95 -16.56 3.14
C ALA A 55 -26.88 -15.28 2.29
N ALA A 56 -27.51 -15.27 1.10
CA ALA A 56 -27.53 -14.12 0.22
C ALA A 56 -28.24 -12.90 0.85
N GLU A 57 -29.32 -13.09 1.59
CA GLU A 57 -30.03 -12.01 2.32
C GLU A 57 -29.13 -11.38 3.39
N ILE A 58 -28.41 -12.21 4.16
CA ILE A 58 -27.50 -11.71 5.20
C ILE A 58 -26.32 -10.98 4.56
N LEU A 59 -25.74 -11.52 3.48
CA LEU A 59 -24.64 -10.88 2.75
C LEU A 59 -25.07 -9.52 2.16
N LYS A 60 -26.27 -9.41 1.62
CA LYS A 60 -26.82 -8.13 1.11
C LYS A 60 -27.05 -7.09 2.20
N ALA A 61 -27.35 -7.51 3.42
CA ALA A 61 -27.59 -6.64 4.56
C ALA A 61 -26.31 -6.16 5.26
N ASN A 62 -25.13 -6.68 4.88
CA ASN A 62 -23.86 -6.36 5.49
C ASN A 62 -22.83 -5.94 4.43
N GLU A 63 -22.04 -4.94 4.75
CA GLU A 63 -20.87 -4.59 3.93
C GLU A 63 -19.75 -5.60 4.16
N PHE A 64 -19.12 -6.04 3.08
CA PHE A 64 -17.93 -6.88 3.11
C PHE A 64 -17.16 -6.77 1.78
N ASP A 65 -15.87 -7.11 1.83
CA ASP A 65 -14.97 -7.00 0.69
C ASP A 65 -14.65 -8.36 0.07
N ILE A 66 -14.65 -9.41 0.89
CA ILE A 66 -14.21 -10.76 0.51
C ILE A 66 -15.18 -11.78 1.10
N LEU A 67 -15.50 -12.80 0.29
CA LEU A 67 -16.32 -13.94 0.69
C LEU A 67 -15.43 -15.16 0.92
N MET A 68 -15.41 -15.67 2.16
CA MET A 68 -14.77 -16.95 2.49
C MET A 68 -15.80 -18.06 2.56
N ILE A 69 -15.58 -19.12 1.79
CA ILE A 69 -16.42 -20.31 1.78
C ILE A 69 -15.71 -21.41 2.59
N CYS A 70 -16.24 -21.70 3.77
CA CYS A 70 -15.76 -22.78 4.65
C CYS A 70 -16.42 -24.10 4.24
N ILE A 71 -15.69 -24.92 3.50
CA ILE A 71 -16.15 -26.19 2.93
C ILE A 71 -15.93 -27.28 3.98
N ALA A 72 -16.97 -27.63 4.74
CA ALA A 72 -16.84 -28.60 5.81
C ALA A 72 -16.89 -30.05 5.31
N THR A 73 -17.75 -30.34 4.34
CA THR A 73 -17.89 -31.67 3.72
C THR A 73 -17.94 -31.56 2.20
N TRP A 74 -17.95 -32.66 1.48
CA TRP A 74 -18.39 -32.63 0.08
C TRP A 74 -19.81 -32.04 -0.01
N SER A 75 -20.09 -31.30 -1.06
CA SER A 75 -21.40 -30.72 -1.37
C SER A 75 -21.50 -30.43 -2.87
N GLU A 76 -22.70 -30.22 -3.35
CA GLU A 76 -22.94 -29.81 -4.73
C GLU A 76 -22.43 -28.40 -4.96
N ASP A 77 -21.72 -28.20 -6.07
CA ASP A 77 -21.13 -26.91 -6.45
C ASP A 77 -22.17 -25.86 -6.84
N HIS A 78 -23.35 -26.28 -7.31
CA HIS A 78 -24.41 -25.37 -7.73
C HIS A 78 -24.91 -24.47 -6.60
N HIS A 79 -24.85 -24.89 -5.33
CA HIS A 79 -25.20 -24.03 -4.20
C HIS A 79 -24.29 -22.79 -4.13
N LEU A 80 -23.01 -22.98 -4.42
CA LEU A 80 -22.07 -21.85 -4.49
C LEU A 80 -22.30 -21.02 -5.75
N LEU A 81 -22.53 -21.64 -6.92
CA LEU A 81 -22.84 -20.92 -8.14
C LEU A 81 -24.13 -20.09 -8.00
N ASP A 82 -25.14 -20.61 -7.32
CA ASP A 82 -26.36 -19.87 -7.01
C ASP A 82 -26.05 -18.68 -6.09
N LEU A 83 -25.22 -18.84 -5.06
CA LEU A 83 -24.81 -17.73 -4.18
C LEU A 83 -24.10 -16.63 -4.96
N LEU A 84 -23.23 -17.01 -5.93
CA LEU A 84 -22.48 -16.06 -6.76
C LEU A 84 -23.37 -15.26 -7.72
N SER A 85 -24.64 -15.64 -7.91
CA SER A 85 -25.60 -14.79 -8.63
C SER A 85 -26.00 -13.54 -7.82
N TYR A 86 -25.70 -13.52 -6.52
CA TYR A 86 -26.03 -12.42 -5.59
C TYR A 86 -24.83 -11.55 -5.21
N THR A 87 -23.59 -12.00 -5.49
CA THR A 87 -22.38 -11.26 -5.18
C THR A 87 -21.24 -11.59 -6.16
N ASP A 88 -20.48 -10.59 -6.56
CA ASP A 88 -19.30 -10.69 -7.40
C ASP A 88 -17.98 -10.54 -6.62
N LYS A 89 -18.07 -10.46 -5.29
CA LYS A 89 -16.90 -10.27 -4.42
C LYS A 89 -15.83 -11.36 -4.61
N PRO A 90 -14.55 -11.04 -4.36
CA PRO A 90 -13.45 -12.02 -4.35
C PRO A 90 -13.73 -13.18 -3.41
N ILE A 91 -13.26 -14.37 -3.76
CA ILE A 91 -13.55 -15.60 -3.04
C ILE A 91 -12.28 -16.22 -2.47
N ILE A 92 -12.37 -16.66 -1.21
CA ILE A 92 -11.40 -17.58 -0.59
C ILE A 92 -12.13 -18.90 -0.30
N LEU A 93 -11.70 -19.98 -0.95
CA LEU A 93 -12.12 -21.33 -0.61
C LEU A 93 -11.28 -21.84 0.57
N ARG A 94 -11.93 -22.23 1.66
CA ARG A 94 -11.31 -22.77 2.86
C ARG A 94 -11.73 -24.22 3.05
N ALA A 95 -10.79 -25.17 2.89
CA ALA A 95 -11.02 -26.59 3.14
C ALA A 95 -10.26 -27.07 4.38
N PHE A 96 -10.77 -28.15 4.98
CA PHE A 96 -10.29 -28.69 6.25
C PHE A 96 -9.73 -30.09 6.09
N PRO A 97 -8.70 -30.48 6.87
CA PRO A 97 -8.16 -31.85 6.90
C PRO A 97 -9.14 -32.81 7.57
N ALA A 98 -9.74 -33.69 6.79
CA ALA A 98 -10.49 -34.82 7.27
C ALA A 98 -10.66 -35.83 6.13
N VAL A 99 -10.35 -37.12 6.39
CA VAL A 99 -10.26 -38.12 5.31
C VAL A 99 -11.63 -38.49 4.78
N ASP A 100 -12.65 -38.51 5.62
CA ASP A 100 -13.98 -39.04 5.36
C ASP A 100 -15.05 -37.98 5.05
N THR A 101 -14.73 -36.67 5.21
CA THR A 101 -15.72 -35.61 5.00
C THR A 101 -15.82 -35.15 3.55
N GLY A 102 -14.81 -35.40 2.72
CA GLY A 102 -14.75 -34.90 1.34
C GLY A 102 -14.52 -33.39 1.18
N SER A 103 -14.17 -32.66 2.25
CA SER A 103 -13.92 -31.21 2.22
C SER A 103 -12.94 -30.80 1.14
N LEU A 104 -11.75 -31.39 1.09
CA LEU A 104 -10.73 -31.10 0.08
C LEU A 104 -11.17 -31.51 -1.33
N CYS A 105 -11.86 -32.62 -1.45
CA CYS A 105 -12.40 -33.11 -2.75
C CYS A 105 -13.42 -32.10 -3.30
N CYS A 106 -14.32 -31.57 -2.46
CA CYS A 106 -15.27 -30.54 -2.84
C CYS A 106 -14.57 -29.24 -3.27
N ALA A 107 -13.54 -28.81 -2.55
CA ALA A 107 -12.76 -27.63 -2.92
C ALA A 107 -12.10 -27.78 -4.30
N HIS A 108 -11.58 -28.97 -4.61
CA HIS A 108 -11.01 -29.25 -5.95
C HIS A 108 -12.08 -29.24 -7.05
N GLN A 109 -13.26 -29.80 -6.79
CA GLN A 109 -14.41 -29.77 -7.71
C GLN A 109 -14.81 -28.32 -8.03
N ILE A 110 -15.01 -27.50 -6.97
CA ILE A 110 -15.37 -26.08 -7.12
C ILE A 110 -14.26 -25.32 -7.86
N GLY A 111 -13.00 -25.57 -7.51
CA GLY A 111 -11.85 -24.95 -8.18
C GLY A 111 -11.80 -25.25 -9.67
N ALA A 112 -12.10 -26.50 -10.10
CA ALA A 112 -12.17 -26.87 -11.50
C ALA A 112 -13.30 -26.09 -12.22
N VAL A 113 -14.49 -26.03 -11.62
CA VAL A 113 -15.62 -25.26 -12.17
C VAL A 113 -15.26 -23.78 -12.29
N PHE A 114 -14.63 -23.19 -11.27
CA PHE A 114 -14.22 -21.78 -11.31
C PHE A 114 -13.19 -21.51 -12.40
N CYS A 115 -12.22 -22.39 -12.60
CA CYS A 115 -11.28 -22.29 -13.71
C CYS A 115 -11.99 -22.28 -15.07
N ASP A 116 -12.94 -23.19 -15.27
CA ASP A 116 -13.66 -23.33 -16.55
C ASP A 116 -14.55 -22.13 -16.86
N ILE A 117 -15.17 -21.52 -15.85
CA ILE A 117 -15.99 -20.30 -16.00
C ILE A 117 -15.19 -18.99 -15.91
N GLY A 118 -13.86 -19.06 -15.72
CA GLY A 118 -12.99 -17.88 -15.61
C GLY A 118 -13.14 -17.09 -14.29
N LYS A 119 -13.69 -17.70 -13.23
CA LYS A 119 -13.82 -17.07 -11.91
C LYS A 119 -12.53 -17.22 -11.10
N SER A 120 -11.94 -16.11 -10.72
CA SER A 120 -10.75 -16.10 -9.86
C SER A 120 -11.13 -16.45 -8.41
N TYR A 121 -10.28 -17.21 -7.74
CA TYR A 121 -10.42 -17.55 -6.31
C TYR A 121 -9.06 -17.77 -5.67
N GLU A 122 -9.03 -17.70 -4.34
CA GLU A 122 -7.92 -18.10 -3.49
C GLU A 122 -8.22 -19.40 -2.76
N PHE A 123 -7.17 -20.07 -2.29
CA PHE A 123 -7.34 -21.35 -1.58
C PHE A 123 -6.48 -21.44 -0.33
N VAL A 124 -7.12 -21.87 0.77
CA VAL A 124 -6.47 -22.18 2.05
C VAL A 124 -6.90 -23.57 2.52
N TYR A 125 -5.95 -24.39 2.93
CA TYR A 125 -6.16 -25.72 3.46
C TYR A 125 -5.42 -25.92 4.79
N GLY A 126 -6.09 -26.42 5.81
CA GLY A 126 -5.53 -26.73 7.13
C GLY A 126 -6.58 -26.73 8.23
N GLU A 127 -6.18 -26.89 9.48
CA GLU A 127 -7.08 -26.92 10.63
C GLU A 127 -7.76 -25.55 10.87
N PRO A 128 -9.00 -25.51 11.40
CA PRO A 128 -9.74 -24.25 11.56
C PRO A 128 -9.10 -23.30 12.58
N ASP A 129 -8.32 -23.82 13.53
CA ASP A 129 -7.60 -23.09 14.57
C ASP A 129 -6.12 -22.83 14.22
N ASP A 130 -5.67 -23.20 13.03
CA ASP A 130 -4.29 -22.97 12.58
C ASP A 130 -4.08 -21.49 12.23
N VAL A 131 -3.28 -20.80 13.07
CA VAL A 131 -2.89 -19.41 12.90
C VAL A 131 -2.22 -19.17 11.55
N SER A 132 -1.39 -20.10 11.07
CA SER A 132 -0.70 -19.95 9.78
C SER A 132 -1.69 -19.91 8.60
N CYS A 133 -2.79 -20.65 8.70
CA CYS A 133 -3.87 -20.61 7.72
C CYS A 133 -4.65 -19.30 7.77
N ALA A 134 -4.88 -18.74 8.95
CA ALA A 134 -5.52 -17.43 9.10
C ALA A 134 -4.63 -16.33 8.53
N GLU A 135 -3.33 -16.32 8.84
CA GLU A 135 -2.36 -15.38 8.28
C GLU A 135 -2.26 -15.49 6.75
N LYS A 136 -2.25 -16.72 6.23
CA LYS A 136 -2.29 -16.96 4.78
C LYS A 136 -3.56 -16.39 4.15
N ALA A 137 -4.72 -16.62 4.74
CA ALA A 137 -5.98 -16.07 4.24
C ALA A 137 -5.97 -14.54 4.22
N LEU A 138 -5.45 -13.90 5.27
CA LEU A 138 -5.29 -12.45 5.34
C LEU A 138 -4.34 -11.95 4.25
N ARG A 139 -3.20 -12.60 4.05
CA ARG A 139 -2.24 -12.23 3.00
C ARG A 139 -2.85 -12.36 1.60
N LEU A 140 -3.61 -13.42 1.33
CA LEU A 140 -4.33 -13.62 0.08
C LEU A 140 -5.45 -12.59 -0.15
N ALA A 141 -6.00 -12.01 0.91
CA ALA A 141 -6.98 -10.93 0.85
C ALA A 141 -6.39 -9.57 0.47
N MET A 142 -5.11 -9.31 0.81
CA MET A 142 -4.48 -8.00 0.66
C MET A 142 -4.51 -7.41 -0.74
N PRO A 143 -4.27 -8.13 -1.85
CA PRO A 143 -4.34 -7.57 -3.20
C PRO A 143 -5.72 -7.00 -3.54
N TYR A 144 -6.78 -7.65 -3.07
CA TYR A 144 -8.17 -7.21 -3.28
C TYR A 144 -8.48 -5.96 -2.46
N SER A 145 -8.05 -5.95 -1.18
CA SER A 145 -8.17 -4.77 -0.32
C SER A 145 -7.42 -3.58 -0.88
N LEU A 146 -6.20 -3.80 -1.36
CA LEU A 146 -5.39 -2.76 -2.01
C LEU A 146 -6.11 -2.21 -3.24
N SER A 147 -6.70 -3.10 -4.05
CA SER A 147 -7.45 -2.70 -5.24
C SER A 147 -8.66 -1.83 -4.89
N GLU A 148 -9.38 -2.16 -3.83
CA GLU A 148 -10.51 -1.37 -3.34
C GLU A 148 -10.06 0.00 -2.83
N VAL A 149 -9.07 0.03 -1.91
CA VAL A 149 -8.53 1.29 -1.38
C VAL A 149 -8.04 2.20 -2.50
N MET A 150 -7.21 1.67 -3.42
CA MET A 150 -6.66 2.48 -4.51
C MET A 150 -7.73 3.04 -5.45
N SER A 151 -8.89 2.36 -5.58
CA SER A 151 -10.00 2.82 -6.42
C SER A 151 -10.67 4.10 -5.92
N HIS A 152 -10.51 4.41 -4.63
CA HIS A 152 -11.06 5.59 -3.96
C HIS A 152 -10.03 6.71 -3.78
N VAL A 153 -8.74 6.45 -3.99
CA VAL A 153 -7.68 7.44 -3.80
C VAL A 153 -7.89 8.68 -4.66
N LYS A 154 -7.91 9.84 -4.00
CA LYS A 154 -7.80 11.16 -4.64
C LYS A 154 -6.40 11.70 -4.39
N MET A 155 -5.73 12.05 -5.46
CA MET A 155 -4.36 12.53 -5.43
C MET A 155 -4.26 13.94 -6.01
N GLY A 156 -3.73 14.88 -5.23
CA GLY A 156 -3.49 16.25 -5.67
C GLY A 156 -2.13 16.39 -6.39
N THR A 157 -2.11 17.07 -7.55
CA THR A 157 -0.86 17.51 -8.16
C THR A 157 -0.81 19.04 -8.15
N ILE A 158 0.28 19.61 -7.60
CA ILE A 158 0.46 21.05 -7.43
C ILE A 158 1.61 21.54 -8.32
N GLY A 159 1.30 22.40 -9.27
CA GLY A 159 2.26 22.98 -10.21
C GLY A 159 2.71 22.06 -11.33
N GLY A 160 2.14 20.86 -11.41
CA GLY A 160 2.44 19.87 -12.44
C GLY A 160 3.84 19.27 -12.32
N ARG A 161 4.45 18.90 -13.44
CA ARG A 161 5.73 18.18 -13.54
C ARG A 161 6.92 19.13 -13.66
N VAL A 162 8.08 18.72 -13.13
CA VAL A 162 9.36 19.43 -13.36
C VAL A 162 9.73 19.42 -14.84
N LYS A 163 10.13 20.58 -15.35
CA LYS A 163 10.59 20.73 -16.73
C LYS A 163 11.88 19.90 -16.96
N GLY A 164 11.84 19.00 -17.91
CA GLY A 164 12.98 18.13 -18.27
C GLY A 164 12.89 16.70 -17.72
N MET A 165 12.07 16.42 -16.72
CA MET A 165 11.82 15.07 -16.23
C MET A 165 10.66 14.43 -17.01
N THR A 166 10.90 14.05 -18.26
CA THR A 166 9.85 13.55 -19.14
C THR A 166 9.36 12.15 -18.74
N GLU A 167 10.19 11.34 -18.14
CA GLU A 167 9.84 9.98 -17.71
C GLU A 167 8.80 9.92 -16.57
N ILE A 168 8.68 10.98 -15.77
CA ILE A 168 7.63 11.10 -14.74
C ILE A 168 6.32 11.68 -15.29
N ALA A 169 6.20 11.84 -16.61
CA ALA A 169 4.93 12.22 -17.23
C ALA A 169 3.91 11.10 -16.98
N TYR A 170 2.82 11.46 -16.34
CA TYR A 170 1.76 10.50 -16.02
C TYR A 170 0.66 10.49 -17.08
N ASP A 171 -0.01 9.35 -17.19
CA ASP A 171 -1.20 9.14 -18.00
C ASP A 171 -2.40 9.00 -17.06
N GLU A 172 -3.19 10.09 -16.96
CA GLU A 172 -4.33 10.14 -16.04
C GLU A 172 -5.39 9.08 -16.36
N PHE A 173 -5.59 8.75 -17.66
CA PHE A 173 -6.53 7.72 -18.06
C PHE A 173 -6.03 6.33 -17.67
N ALA A 174 -4.75 6.03 -17.89
CA ALA A 174 -4.16 4.76 -17.45
C ALA A 174 -4.19 4.62 -15.92
N ILE A 175 -3.92 5.69 -15.18
CA ILE A 175 -4.02 5.72 -13.71
C ILE A 175 -5.46 5.41 -13.28
N LYS A 176 -6.46 6.06 -13.89
CA LYS A 176 -7.87 5.81 -13.56
C LYS A 176 -8.31 4.40 -13.92
N GLU A 177 -7.92 3.89 -15.07
CA GLU A 177 -8.26 2.54 -15.52
C GLU A 177 -7.61 1.46 -14.62
N LYS A 178 -6.29 1.58 -14.41
CA LYS A 178 -5.48 0.52 -13.79
C LYS A 178 -5.45 0.59 -12.26
N LEU A 179 -5.36 1.76 -11.69
CA LEU A 179 -5.33 1.94 -10.22
C LEU A 179 -6.69 2.33 -9.66
N GLY A 180 -7.56 2.95 -10.46
CA GLY A 180 -8.82 3.51 -10.02
C GLY A 180 -8.69 4.90 -9.39
N ALA A 181 -7.48 5.36 -9.12
CA ALA A 181 -7.20 6.65 -8.50
C ALA A 181 -7.65 7.84 -9.37
N ARG A 182 -8.00 8.94 -8.73
CA ARG A 182 -8.37 10.19 -9.38
C ARG A 182 -7.31 11.25 -9.13
N ILE A 183 -6.91 11.96 -10.17
CA ILE A 183 -5.98 13.10 -10.08
C ILE A 183 -6.77 14.40 -9.98
N VAL A 184 -6.35 15.28 -9.06
CA VAL A 184 -6.86 16.62 -8.84
C VAL A 184 -5.75 17.60 -9.15
N ASN A 185 -5.90 18.40 -10.21
CA ASN A 185 -4.93 19.42 -10.58
C ASN A 185 -5.21 20.69 -9.76
N ILE A 186 -4.21 21.15 -9.00
CA ILE A 186 -4.29 22.29 -8.09
C ILE A 186 -3.31 23.36 -8.56
N ASP A 187 -3.75 24.62 -8.65
CA ASP A 187 -2.87 25.74 -9.02
C ASP A 187 -1.90 26.04 -7.86
N GLU A 188 -0.63 26.34 -8.21
CA GLU A 188 0.38 26.76 -7.22
C GLU A 188 -0.08 27.96 -6.37
N LYS A 189 -0.94 28.83 -6.93
CA LYS A 189 -1.48 30.00 -6.24
C LYS A 189 -2.39 29.66 -5.08
N GLU A 190 -3.07 28.53 -5.12
CA GLU A 190 -3.90 28.08 -4.00
C GLU A 190 -3.02 27.80 -2.77
N MET A 191 -1.92 27.08 -2.95
CA MET A 191 -0.94 26.84 -1.91
C MET A 191 -0.25 28.12 -1.45
N THR A 192 0.27 28.94 -2.39
CA THR A 192 1.02 30.16 -2.04
C THR A 192 0.12 31.28 -1.48
N GLY A 193 -1.17 31.28 -1.83
CA GLY A 193 -2.18 32.16 -1.24
C GLY A 193 -2.29 31.93 0.28
N VAL A 194 -2.50 30.69 0.70
CA VAL A 194 -2.57 30.33 2.12
C VAL A 194 -1.28 30.70 2.86
N VAL A 195 -0.11 30.45 2.23
CA VAL A 195 1.19 30.82 2.81
C VAL A 195 1.28 32.34 3.05
N SER A 196 0.85 33.15 2.07
CA SER A 196 0.91 34.62 2.18
C SER A 196 -0.09 35.20 3.18
N GLU A 197 -1.22 34.55 3.41
CA GLU A 197 -2.24 34.94 4.37
C GLU A 197 -1.94 34.50 5.81
N THR A 198 -1.04 33.54 6.00
CA THR A 198 -0.67 33.02 7.33
C THR A 198 0.34 33.98 7.98
N ASP A 199 -0.03 34.63 9.07
CA ASP A 199 0.87 35.49 9.82
C ASP A 199 1.89 34.68 10.66
N ASP A 200 2.94 35.38 11.14
CA ASP A 200 4.02 34.72 11.87
C ASP A 200 3.58 34.21 13.26
N ALA A 201 2.62 34.85 13.90
CA ALA A 201 2.15 34.43 15.23
C ALA A 201 1.35 33.12 15.14
N GLU A 202 0.54 32.99 14.09
CA GLU A 202 -0.15 31.73 13.78
C GLU A 202 0.84 30.61 13.43
N ALA A 203 1.84 30.94 12.59
CA ALA A 203 2.89 30.01 12.21
C ALA A 203 3.73 29.55 13.42
N GLU A 204 4.09 30.45 14.35
CA GLU A 204 4.81 30.10 15.59
C GLU A 204 4.02 29.13 16.44
N LYS A 205 2.74 29.38 16.65
CA LYS A 205 1.86 28.50 17.43
C LYS A 205 1.76 27.10 16.79
N LEU A 206 1.56 27.02 15.49
CA LEU A 206 1.49 25.76 14.78
C LEU A 206 2.84 25.02 14.81
N LEU A 207 3.95 25.75 14.67
CA LEU A 207 5.29 25.16 14.77
C LEU A 207 5.52 24.55 16.15
N GLU A 208 5.18 25.25 17.25
CA GLU A 208 5.30 24.73 18.60
C GLU A 208 4.48 23.44 18.79
N GLU A 209 3.24 23.42 18.28
CA GLU A 209 2.38 22.24 18.32
C GLU A 209 3.04 21.05 17.60
N LYS A 210 3.46 21.24 16.34
CA LYS A 210 4.02 20.16 15.51
C LYS A 210 5.40 19.73 16.00
N MET A 211 6.24 20.64 16.48
CA MET A 211 7.54 20.28 17.07
C MET A 211 7.40 19.36 18.28
N SER A 212 6.30 19.46 19.04
CA SER A 212 6.05 18.55 20.18
C SER A 212 5.78 17.11 19.75
N SER A 213 5.33 16.89 18.50
CA SER A 213 5.06 15.56 17.93
C SER A 213 6.29 14.94 17.23
N ILE A 214 7.31 15.73 16.91
CA ILE A 214 8.54 15.23 16.31
C ILE A 214 9.39 14.58 17.40
N PRO A 215 9.93 13.36 17.19
CA PRO A 215 10.90 12.77 18.11
C PRO A 215 12.08 13.72 18.33
N HIS A 216 12.77 13.58 19.48
CA HIS A 216 13.90 14.43 19.81
C HIS A 216 14.83 14.65 18.61
N CYS A 217 14.95 15.90 18.16
CA CYS A 217 15.70 16.25 16.95
C CYS A 217 16.66 17.41 17.20
N LYS A 218 17.75 17.40 16.44
CA LYS A 218 18.66 18.54 16.33
C LYS A 218 18.09 19.56 15.36
N ILE A 219 18.10 20.84 15.71
CA ILE A 219 17.68 21.95 14.84
C ILE A 219 18.92 22.68 14.34
N SER A 220 19.15 22.65 13.05
CA SER A 220 20.24 23.33 12.34
C SER A 220 19.73 24.35 11.30
N SER A 221 18.41 24.45 11.11
CA SER A 221 17.76 25.46 10.30
C SER A 221 17.52 26.77 11.08
N THR A 222 17.32 27.88 10.36
CA THR A 222 16.96 29.17 10.97
C THR A 222 15.50 29.20 11.42
N LYS A 223 15.16 30.11 12.32
CA LYS A 223 13.76 30.32 12.75
C LYS A 223 12.88 30.71 11.58
N GLU A 224 13.36 31.57 10.71
CA GLU A 224 12.66 32.01 9.50
C GLU A 224 12.36 30.85 8.57
N GLY A 225 13.35 29.96 8.37
CA GLY A 225 13.16 28.74 7.55
C GLY A 225 12.12 27.80 8.13
N LEU A 226 12.10 27.64 9.46
CA LEU A 226 11.08 26.83 10.15
C LEU A 226 9.68 27.45 10.01
N LEU A 227 9.55 28.77 10.19
CA LEU A 227 8.29 29.49 10.05
C LEU A 227 7.77 29.43 8.59
N GLU A 228 8.65 29.62 7.62
CA GLU A 228 8.25 29.46 6.21
C GLU A 228 7.77 28.02 5.93
N SER A 229 8.52 27.02 6.35
CA SER A 229 8.17 25.61 6.11
C SER A 229 6.87 25.19 6.78
N ILE A 230 6.57 25.70 7.98
CA ILE A 230 5.30 25.35 8.65
C ILE A 230 4.09 26.05 8.01
N LYS A 231 4.26 27.23 7.40
CA LYS A 231 3.23 27.88 6.58
C LYS A 231 2.89 27.01 5.35
N TYR A 232 3.92 26.44 4.70
CA TYR A 232 3.70 25.49 3.60
C TYR A 232 3.03 24.20 4.07
N TYR A 233 3.40 23.66 5.24
CA TYR A 233 2.67 22.54 5.83
C TYR A 233 1.18 22.87 6.02
N LYS A 234 0.85 24.02 6.62
CA LYS A 234 -0.54 24.47 6.80
C LYS A 234 -1.28 24.53 5.48
N ALA A 235 -0.64 25.09 4.43
CA ALA A 235 -1.23 25.19 3.12
C ALA A 235 -1.51 23.80 2.51
N LEU A 236 -0.52 22.90 2.55
CA LEU A 236 -0.67 21.53 2.03
C LEU A 236 -1.74 20.77 2.79
N ARG A 237 -1.78 20.88 4.14
CA ARG A 237 -2.78 20.22 4.96
C ARG A 237 -4.19 20.76 4.68
N GLY A 238 -4.33 22.06 4.48
CA GLY A 238 -5.59 22.70 4.09
C GLY A 238 -6.11 22.20 2.74
N LEU A 239 -5.23 22.08 1.73
CA LEU A 239 -5.60 21.52 0.43
C LEU A 239 -5.98 20.05 0.50
N VAL A 240 -5.32 19.28 1.37
CA VAL A 240 -5.71 17.88 1.64
C VAL A 240 -7.14 17.81 2.17
N ASP A 241 -7.50 18.66 3.10
CA ASP A 241 -8.86 18.69 3.68
C ASP A 241 -9.90 19.20 2.67
N GLU A 242 -9.59 20.27 1.93
CA GLU A 242 -10.50 20.90 0.98
C GLU A 242 -10.88 19.96 -0.18
N TYR A 243 -9.89 19.24 -0.72
CA TYR A 243 -10.09 18.35 -1.87
C TYR A 243 -10.30 16.89 -1.48
N ASP A 244 -10.25 16.56 -0.16
CA ASP A 244 -10.34 15.19 0.37
C ASP A 244 -9.27 14.29 -0.26
N LEU A 245 -7.98 14.69 -0.11
CA LEU A 245 -6.84 14.03 -0.74
C LEU A 245 -6.18 13.04 0.20
N GLU A 246 -5.66 11.97 -0.37
CA GLU A 246 -4.87 10.96 0.34
C GLU A 246 -3.39 10.96 -0.07
N ALA A 247 -3.07 11.66 -1.14
CA ALA A 247 -1.73 11.75 -1.70
C ALA A 247 -1.52 13.10 -2.39
N LEU A 248 -0.26 13.57 -2.42
CA LEU A 248 0.16 14.80 -3.08
C LEU A 248 1.40 14.57 -3.96
N ALA A 249 1.50 15.30 -5.06
CA ALA A 249 2.72 15.47 -5.84
C ALA A 249 2.95 16.96 -6.11
N VAL A 250 3.98 17.53 -5.50
CA VAL A 250 4.25 18.97 -5.63
C VAL A 250 5.52 19.20 -6.45
N LYS A 251 5.45 20.04 -7.45
CA LYS A 251 6.63 20.48 -8.23
C LYS A 251 7.56 21.34 -7.35
N CYS A 252 8.27 20.68 -6.42
CA CYS A 252 9.12 21.38 -5.46
C CYS A 252 10.43 21.91 -6.10
N TYR A 253 10.98 21.22 -7.05
CA TYR A 253 12.21 21.61 -7.76
C TYR A 253 11.91 22.73 -8.78
N THR A 254 12.44 23.89 -8.72
CA THR A 254 13.42 24.54 -7.87
C THR A 254 12.74 25.50 -6.88
N THR A 255 11.45 25.81 -7.10
CA THR A 255 10.71 26.93 -6.49
C THR A 255 10.38 26.69 -5.01
N PHE A 256 9.99 25.46 -4.65
CA PHE A 256 9.53 25.11 -3.32
C PHE A 256 10.51 24.18 -2.57
N MET A 257 11.70 23.95 -3.13
CA MET A 257 12.73 23.12 -2.51
C MET A 257 13.11 23.67 -1.14
N GLY A 258 13.08 22.79 -0.13
CA GLY A 258 13.30 23.16 1.27
C GLY A 258 12.07 23.76 1.98
N LYS A 259 11.12 24.33 1.25
CA LYS A 259 9.92 24.95 1.83
C LYS A 259 8.85 23.93 2.19
N VAL A 260 8.65 22.91 1.33
CA VAL A 260 7.62 21.89 1.50
C VAL A 260 8.11 20.61 2.18
N CYS A 261 9.43 20.41 2.32
CA CYS A 261 9.99 19.11 2.76
C CYS A 261 9.59 18.75 4.20
N LEU A 262 9.63 19.71 5.14
CA LEU A 262 9.12 19.51 6.51
C LEU A 262 7.61 19.16 6.48
N GLY A 263 6.85 19.86 5.63
CA GLY A 263 5.42 19.58 5.44
C GLY A 263 5.15 18.14 5.00
N TYR A 264 5.96 17.59 4.10
CA TYR A 264 5.83 16.21 3.65
C TYR A 264 6.10 15.22 4.80
N SER A 265 7.14 15.47 5.61
CA SER A 265 7.46 14.62 6.75
C SER A 265 6.34 14.63 7.79
N LEU A 266 5.72 15.77 8.05
CA LEU A 266 4.58 15.90 8.96
C LEU A 266 3.33 15.18 8.40
N LEU A 267 3.01 15.38 7.12
CA LEU A 267 1.89 14.71 6.44
C LEU A 267 2.07 13.18 6.42
N ALA A 268 3.30 12.70 6.23
CA ALA A 268 3.58 11.28 6.24
C ALA A 268 3.26 10.60 7.58
N GLU A 269 3.45 11.30 8.72
CA GLU A 269 3.04 10.83 10.04
C GLU A 269 1.50 10.85 10.23
N GLU A 270 0.81 11.65 9.45
CA GLU A 270 -0.66 11.71 9.43
C GLU A 270 -1.27 10.70 8.42
N GLY A 271 -0.44 9.88 7.77
CA GLY A 271 -0.89 8.88 6.78
C GLY A 271 -1.12 9.43 5.38
N ILE A 272 -0.71 10.66 5.12
CA ILE A 272 -0.83 11.32 3.81
C ILE A 272 0.53 11.30 3.14
N VAL A 273 0.62 10.70 1.97
CA VAL A 273 1.88 10.63 1.23
C VAL A 273 2.09 11.86 0.36
N ALA A 274 3.33 12.31 0.26
CA ALA A 274 3.68 13.44 -0.60
C ALA A 274 4.99 13.17 -1.34
N SER A 275 4.93 13.16 -2.69
CA SER A 275 6.12 12.98 -3.52
C SER A 275 6.73 14.32 -3.95
N CYS A 276 8.03 14.29 -4.14
CA CYS A 276 8.81 15.41 -4.69
C CYS A 276 8.59 15.55 -6.20
N GLU A 277 8.98 16.74 -6.74
CA GLU A 277 9.19 17.00 -8.17
C GLU A 277 7.95 16.90 -9.06
N GLY A 278 6.75 16.82 -8.42
CA GLY A 278 5.49 16.66 -9.12
C GLY A 278 5.31 15.27 -9.73
N ASP A 279 6.00 14.26 -9.17
CA ASP A 279 5.90 12.88 -9.64
C ASP A 279 4.66 12.21 -9.06
N VAL A 280 3.62 12.19 -9.89
CA VAL A 280 2.31 11.57 -9.59
C VAL A 280 2.43 10.07 -9.40
N THR A 281 3.23 9.39 -10.22
CA THR A 281 3.38 7.93 -10.16
C THR A 281 4.14 7.50 -8.92
N SER A 282 5.13 8.27 -8.49
CA SER A 282 5.82 8.05 -7.21
C SER A 282 4.90 8.24 -6.01
N ALA A 283 4.03 9.26 -6.00
CA ALA A 283 3.06 9.42 -4.91
C ALA A 283 2.08 8.25 -4.84
N LEU A 284 1.61 7.73 -5.97
CA LEU A 284 0.76 6.53 -6.01
C LEU A 284 1.51 5.28 -5.54
N ALA A 285 2.78 5.13 -5.90
CA ALA A 285 3.64 4.05 -5.41
C ALA A 285 3.87 4.15 -3.88
N MET A 286 4.09 5.37 -3.36
CA MET A 286 4.14 5.62 -1.91
C MET A 286 2.83 5.21 -1.22
N LYS A 287 1.68 5.59 -1.80
CA LYS A 287 0.37 5.23 -1.24
C LYS A 287 0.17 3.72 -1.19
N ILE A 288 0.51 3.01 -2.26
CA ILE A 288 0.49 1.53 -2.30
C ILE A 288 1.32 0.93 -1.17
N LEU A 289 2.58 1.34 -1.02
CA LEU A 289 3.47 0.81 0.02
C LEU A 289 3.04 1.23 1.44
N TYR A 290 2.48 2.44 1.60
CA TYR A 290 1.91 2.88 2.87
C TYR A 290 0.73 2.00 3.29
N GLU A 291 -0.20 1.73 2.38
CA GLU A 291 -1.34 0.85 2.66
C GLU A 291 -0.91 -0.57 3.07
N LEU A 292 0.12 -1.10 2.44
CA LEU A 292 0.65 -2.42 2.76
C LEU A 292 1.41 -2.46 4.09
N SER A 293 2.25 -1.47 4.34
CA SER A 293 3.15 -1.47 5.50
C SER A 293 2.58 -0.80 6.75
N GLY A 294 1.62 0.12 6.59
CA GLY A 294 1.14 1.00 7.66
C GLY A 294 2.20 1.98 8.18
N LYS A 295 3.27 2.23 7.42
CA LYS A 295 4.39 3.09 7.80
C LYS A 295 4.70 4.10 6.70
N PRO A 296 5.27 5.28 7.05
CA PRO A 296 5.81 6.20 6.06
C PRO A 296 6.73 5.51 5.06
N VAL A 297 6.68 5.97 3.83
CA VAL A 297 7.46 5.46 2.71
C VAL A 297 8.53 6.47 2.33
N ASN A 298 9.75 6.01 2.14
CA ASN A 298 10.87 6.87 1.75
C ASN A 298 10.86 7.08 0.23
N ASN A 299 10.70 8.33 -0.20
CA ASN A 299 10.88 8.73 -1.61
C ASN A 299 12.37 8.86 -1.90
N THR A 300 12.89 8.10 -2.85
CA THR A 300 14.34 8.03 -3.10
C THR A 300 14.69 7.97 -4.58
N ASP A 301 15.93 8.41 -4.89
CA ASP A 301 16.67 8.10 -6.10
C ASP A 301 17.61 6.92 -5.84
N LEU A 302 17.89 6.13 -6.87
CA LEU A 302 19.01 5.20 -6.86
C LEU A 302 20.29 5.97 -7.16
N LEU A 303 21.18 6.13 -6.17
CA LEU A 303 22.32 7.02 -6.27
C LEU A 303 23.67 6.32 -6.48
N TYR A 304 23.88 5.14 -5.89
CA TYR A 304 25.19 4.49 -5.93
C TYR A 304 25.09 2.98 -5.78
N LEU A 305 25.90 2.27 -6.56
CA LEU A 305 26.06 0.82 -6.53
C LEU A 305 27.41 0.49 -5.88
N ASP A 306 27.41 -0.33 -4.84
CA ASP A 306 28.62 -0.88 -4.21
C ASP A 306 28.74 -2.37 -4.53
N ASP A 307 29.45 -2.70 -5.60
CA ASP A 307 29.62 -4.08 -6.07
C ASP A 307 30.35 -4.95 -5.04
N ALA A 308 31.31 -4.36 -4.30
CA ALA A 308 32.09 -5.10 -3.32
C ALA A 308 31.23 -5.56 -2.12
N LYS A 309 30.21 -4.77 -1.75
CA LYS A 309 29.28 -5.09 -0.66
C LYS A 309 27.96 -5.67 -1.14
N ASN A 310 27.74 -5.67 -2.43
CA ASN A 310 26.46 -6.04 -3.06
C ASN A 310 25.29 -5.23 -2.50
N THR A 311 25.44 -3.90 -2.48
CA THR A 311 24.45 -2.98 -1.92
C THR A 311 24.18 -1.80 -2.85
N ILE A 312 23.01 -1.21 -2.73
CA ILE A 312 22.62 0.01 -3.42
C ILE A 312 22.28 1.09 -2.37
N LEU A 313 22.80 2.29 -2.57
CA LEU A 313 22.42 3.48 -1.82
C LEU A 313 21.25 4.16 -2.54
N PHE A 314 20.15 4.30 -1.80
CA PHE A 314 19.01 5.11 -2.19
C PHE A 314 18.90 6.31 -1.24
N ALA A 315 18.58 7.48 -1.75
CA ALA A 315 18.34 8.67 -0.94
C ALA A 315 17.61 9.77 -1.72
N HIS A 316 17.02 10.71 -0.99
CA HIS A 316 16.46 11.95 -1.53
C HIS A 316 16.63 13.11 -0.52
N CYS A 317 16.05 14.27 -0.84
CA CYS A 317 16.30 15.55 -0.14
C CYS A 317 15.99 15.59 1.36
N GLY A 318 15.25 14.63 1.93
CA GLY A 318 14.86 14.61 3.34
C GLY A 318 13.44 15.10 3.58
N SER A 319 12.47 14.29 3.12
CA SER A 319 11.03 14.56 3.20
C SER A 319 10.22 13.37 3.73
N SER A 320 10.89 12.34 4.25
CA SER A 320 10.24 11.15 4.77
C SER A 320 9.72 11.36 6.19
N GLY A 321 8.73 10.56 6.60
CA GLY A 321 8.19 10.60 7.96
C GLY A 321 9.20 10.17 9.03
N PHE A 322 9.08 10.72 10.21
CA PHE A 322 10.04 10.55 11.31
C PHE A 322 10.05 9.14 11.92
N SER A 323 8.91 8.45 11.86
CA SER A 323 8.74 7.11 12.48
C SER A 323 9.54 6.01 11.80
N ILE A 324 10.15 6.27 10.63
CA ILE A 324 11.09 5.35 9.98
C ILE A 324 12.57 5.69 10.23
N ALA A 325 12.87 6.68 11.08
CA ALA A 325 14.24 7.05 11.41
C ALA A 325 14.94 5.95 12.22
N GLY A 326 16.15 5.59 11.83
CA GLY A 326 17.01 4.63 12.51
C GLY A 326 17.98 5.25 13.53
N GLY A 327 17.85 6.56 13.79
CA GLY A 327 18.75 7.28 14.69
C GLY A 327 18.33 8.73 14.86
N GLU A 328 19.31 9.60 15.10
CA GLU A 328 19.10 11.05 15.31
C GLU A 328 18.43 11.69 14.08
N ILE A 329 17.46 12.55 14.32
CA ILE A 329 16.80 13.38 13.32
C ILE A 329 17.41 14.79 13.38
N GLU A 330 17.74 15.35 12.22
CA GLU A 330 18.21 16.73 12.10
C GLU A 330 17.27 17.52 11.18
N LEU A 331 16.69 18.60 11.68
CA LEU A 331 15.98 19.60 10.89
C LEU A 331 17.00 20.62 10.37
N ALA A 332 17.31 20.56 9.09
CA ALA A 332 18.42 21.31 8.49
C ALA A 332 18.03 21.90 7.11
N PRO A 333 18.77 22.90 6.62
CA PRO A 333 18.58 23.39 5.25
C PRO A 333 18.74 22.26 4.22
N VAL A 334 17.93 22.31 3.16
CA VAL A 334 18.08 21.40 2.03
C VAL A 334 19.41 21.65 1.32
N ARG A 335 20.14 20.59 1.00
CA ARG A 335 21.49 20.64 0.42
C ARG A 335 21.61 21.56 -0.79
N LEU A 336 20.70 21.43 -1.76
CA LEU A 336 20.78 22.17 -3.02
C LEU A 336 20.34 23.64 -2.91
N ALA A 337 19.37 23.93 -2.04
CA ALA A 337 18.84 25.28 -1.86
C ALA A 337 19.55 26.05 -0.75
N GLU A 338 20.29 25.36 0.12
CA GLU A 338 20.94 25.93 1.32
C GLU A 338 19.98 26.75 2.20
N SER A 339 18.68 26.43 2.09
CA SER A 339 17.59 27.14 2.77
C SER A 339 16.42 26.21 3.09
N GLY A 340 15.42 26.73 3.78
CA GLY A 340 14.23 25.99 4.18
C GLY A 340 14.55 24.93 5.25
N VAL A 341 13.73 23.88 5.29
CA VAL A 341 13.87 22.78 6.28
C VAL A 341 13.58 21.44 5.63
N CYS A 342 14.54 20.55 5.70
CA CYS A 342 14.34 19.13 5.45
C CYS A 342 14.63 18.30 6.70
N CYS A 343 14.12 17.07 6.74
CA CYS A 343 14.29 16.14 7.84
C CYS A 343 15.37 15.12 7.46
N LYS A 344 16.58 15.29 8.00
CA LYS A 344 17.70 14.39 7.75
C LYS A 344 17.74 13.30 8.79
N PHE A 345 17.69 12.07 8.35
CA PHE A 345 17.92 10.88 9.18
C PHE A 345 18.22 9.68 8.30
N VAL A 346 18.91 8.70 8.83
CA VAL A 346 19.13 7.41 8.17
C VAL A 346 17.90 6.53 8.41
N MET A 347 17.37 5.89 7.38
CA MET A 347 16.25 4.96 7.52
C MET A 347 16.64 3.75 8.38
N ALA A 348 15.76 3.32 9.28
CA ALA A 348 16.00 2.18 10.16
C ALA A 348 16.16 0.87 9.36
N PRO A 349 17.03 -0.06 9.81
CA PRO A 349 17.22 -1.36 9.17
C PRO A 349 15.95 -2.21 9.19
N GLY A 350 15.83 -3.11 8.19
CA GLY A 350 14.74 -4.08 8.10
C GLY A 350 14.50 -4.58 6.69
N LYS A 351 13.61 -5.56 6.53
CA LYS A 351 13.14 -6.02 5.23
C LYS A 351 12.36 -4.90 4.54
N VAL A 352 12.66 -4.63 3.26
CA VAL A 352 12.04 -3.55 2.49
C VAL A 352 11.70 -3.99 1.07
N THR A 353 10.69 -3.35 0.54
CA THR A 353 10.33 -3.36 -0.88
C THR A 353 10.66 -1.99 -1.47
N ALA A 354 11.47 -1.98 -2.53
CA ALA A 354 11.69 -0.81 -3.36
C ALA A 354 10.79 -0.91 -4.60
N LEU A 355 9.96 0.09 -4.82
CA LEU A 355 8.91 0.12 -5.83
C LEU A 355 9.10 1.31 -6.76
N ASN A 356 9.11 1.06 -8.08
CA ASN A 356 8.97 2.10 -9.11
C ASN A 356 7.68 1.84 -9.89
N LEU A 357 6.92 2.91 -10.13
CA LEU A 357 5.69 2.89 -10.90
C LEU A 357 5.82 3.92 -12.03
N CYS A 358 5.74 3.49 -13.29
CA CYS A 358 5.92 4.39 -14.42
C CYS A 358 5.23 3.89 -15.69
N GLY A 359 5.28 4.69 -16.75
CA GLY A 359 4.71 4.36 -18.05
C GLY A 359 3.31 4.90 -18.27
N HIS A 360 2.71 4.54 -19.39
CA HIS A 360 1.41 5.03 -19.85
C HIS A 360 0.74 3.99 -20.73
N GLY A 361 -0.59 4.01 -20.81
CA GLY A 361 -1.39 3.04 -21.56
C GLY A 361 -1.01 1.60 -21.21
N ASP A 362 -0.83 0.78 -22.23
CA ASP A 362 -0.46 -0.64 -22.07
C ASP A 362 0.98 -0.86 -21.58
N LYS A 363 1.80 0.20 -21.54
CA LYS A 363 3.17 0.17 -21.01
C LYS A 363 3.24 0.61 -19.54
N PHE A 364 2.11 0.82 -18.89
CA PHE A 364 2.06 1.13 -17.47
C PHE A 364 2.57 -0.07 -16.68
N ARG A 365 3.59 0.16 -15.86
CA ARG A 365 4.34 -0.93 -15.21
C ARG A 365 4.74 -0.62 -13.80
N MET A 366 4.84 -1.66 -13.02
CA MET A 366 5.32 -1.68 -11.65
C MET A 366 6.58 -2.53 -11.58
N SER A 367 7.67 -1.94 -11.10
CA SER A 367 8.95 -2.62 -10.93
C SER A 367 9.27 -2.76 -9.46
N VAL A 368 9.60 -3.96 -9.01
CA VAL A 368 9.74 -4.32 -7.60
C VAL A 368 11.07 -5.00 -7.35
N LEU A 369 11.78 -4.51 -6.32
CA LEU A 369 12.96 -5.14 -5.75
C LEU A 369 12.73 -5.36 -4.25
N VAL A 370 13.09 -6.53 -3.73
CA VAL A 370 13.04 -6.84 -2.30
C VAL A 370 14.44 -7.03 -1.77
N GLY A 371 14.74 -6.38 -0.65
CA GLY A 371 16.05 -6.48 -0.03
C GLY A 371 16.01 -6.19 1.47
N ASP A 372 17.20 -6.12 2.06
CA ASP A 372 17.37 -5.79 3.47
C ASP A 372 18.03 -4.42 3.61
N ALA A 373 17.30 -3.43 4.13
CA ALA A 373 17.91 -2.19 4.58
C ALA A 373 18.89 -2.51 5.72
N ILE A 374 20.14 -2.11 5.57
CA ILE A 374 21.20 -2.39 6.53
C ILE A 374 21.64 -1.09 7.24
N PRO A 375 22.24 -1.19 8.46
CA PRO A 375 22.80 -0.03 9.12
C PRO A 375 23.81 0.68 8.24
N CYS A 376 23.70 2.00 8.09
CA CYS A 376 24.64 2.85 7.37
C CYS A 376 24.80 4.19 8.07
N GLY A 377 25.80 4.98 7.63
CA GLY A 377 25.96 6.38 8.03
C GLY A 377 25.07 7.33 7.24
N MET A 378 25.24 8.64 7.47
CA MET A 378 24.61 9.70 6.66
C MET A 378 25.37 9.82 5.32
N GLU A 379 25.29 8.78 4.49
CA GLU A 379 26.01 8.70 3.21
C GLU A 379 25.54 9.75 2.18
N PHE A 380 24.35 10.31 2.44
CA PHE A 380 23.76 11.39 1.67
C PHE A 380 22.96 12.31 2.62
N PRO A 381 23.07 13.64 2.52
CA PRO A 381 22.39 14.56 3.44
C PRO A 381 20.89 14.71 3.13
N GLY A 382 20.13 13.72 3.55
CA GLY A 382 18.68 13.59 3.36
C GLY A 382 18.14 12.39 4.13
N ASN A 383 17.43 11.48 3.44
CA ASN A 383 16.97 10.21 4.02
C ASN A 383 17.65 9.02 3.32
N PRO A 384 18.96 8.77 3.56
CA PRO A 384 19.63 7.65 2.94
C PRO A 384 19.17 6.31 3.52
N VAL A 385 19.13 5.30 2.65
CA VAL A 385 19.00 3.89 2.98
C VAL A 385 19.94 3.08 2.09
N VAL A 386 20.71 2.19 2.70
CA VAL A 386 21.54 1.22 1.99
C VAL A 386 20.84 -0.12 2.02
N ILE A 387 20.55 -0.67 0.86
CA ILE A 387 19.81 -1.93 0.72
C ILE A 387 20.75 -2.99 0.15
N ARG A 388 20.81 -4.15 0.82
CA ARG A 388 21.45 -5.36 0.34
C ARG A 388 20.41 -6.21 -0.38
N PHE A 389 20.78 -6.72 -1.55
CA PHE A 389 19.95 -7.60 -2.36
C PHE A 389 20.56 -9.00 -2.43
N ASP A 390 19.74 -10.01 -2.71
CA ASP A 390 20.20 -11.37 -3.00
C ASP A 390 20.78 -11.45 -4.43
N GLN A 391 20.23 -10.66 -5.36
CA GLN A 391 20.72 -10.50 -6.72
C GLN A 391 21.99 -9.62 -6.71
N LYS A 392 22.84 -9.78 -7.72
CA LYS A 392 23.98 -8.88 -7.91
C LYS A 392 23.51 -7.49 -8.32
N VAL A 393 24.09 -6.46 -7.72
CA VAL A 393 23.71 -5.06 -8.02
C VAL A 393 24.01 -4.66 -9.45
N GLU A 394 25.02 -5.25 -10.09
CA GLU A 394 25.30 -5.09 -11.52
C GLU A 394 24.13 -5.61 -12.37
N ASP A 395 23.62 -6.82 -12.06
CA ASP A 395 22.49 -7.41 -12.77
C ASP A 395 21.19 -6.59 -12.57
N ILE A 396 21.00 -6.04 -11.36
CA ILE A 396 19.90 -5.11 -11.07
C ILE A 396 20.00 -3.87 -11.93
N ASN A 397 21.19 -3.26 -12.03
CA ASN A 397 21.40 -2.07 -12.86
C ASN A 397 21.14 -2.33 -14.35
N GLU A 398 21.64 -3.46 -14.87
CA GLU A 398 21.37 -3.86 -16.25
C GLU A 398 19.87 -4.09 -16.49
N TRP A 399 19.17 -4.71 -15.54
CA TRP A 399 17.73 -4.95 -15.60
C TRP A 399 16.95 -3.62 -15.61
N ILE A 400 17.32 -2.65 -14.76
CA ILE A 400 16.72 -1.31 -14.74
C ILE A 400 16.87 -0.65 -16.12
N MET A 401 18.07 -0.63 -16.67
CA MET A 401 18.37 0.00 -17.95
C MET A 401 17.65 -0.68 -19.11
N LYS A 402 17.63 -2.02 -19.13
CA LYS A 402 16.98 -2.81 -20.17
C LYS A 402 15.45 -2.62 -20.21
N ASN A 403 14.83 -2.45 -19.04
CA ASN A 403 13.37 -2.32 -18.92
C ASN A 403 12.90 -0.85 -18.87
N GLY A 404 13.83 0.12 -18.96
CA GLY A 404 13.51 1.55 -18.94
C GLY A 404 12.77 1.95 -17.67
N ILE A 405 13.25 1.49 -16.52
CA ILE A 405 12.69 1.81 -15.20
C ILE A 405 13.20 3.19 -14.80
N GLY A 406 12.33 4.04 -14.23
CA GLY A 406 12.66 5.40 -13.83
C GLY A 406 13.65 5.47 -12.65
N HIS A 407 14.13 6.69 -12.37
CA HIS A 407 15.13 6.91 -11.33
C HIS A 407 14.54 6.96 -9.91
N HIS A 408 13.28 7.34 -9.75
CA HIS A 408 12.60 7.39 -8.45
C HIS A 408 12.20 5.99 -7.97
N TRP A 409 12.58 5.67 -6.75
CA TRP A 409 12.24 4.42 -6.08
C TRP A 409 11.64 4.69 -4.72
N MET A 410 10.45 4.15 -4.49
CA MET A 410 9.74 4.27 -3.22
C MET A 410 10.12 3.10 -2.33
N VAL A 411 10.71 3.37 -1.17
CA VAL A 411 11.18 2.32 -0.24
C VAL A 411 10.24 2.24 0.96
N GLY A 412 9.56 1.11 1.09
CA GLY A 412 8.64 0.79 2.20
C GLY A 412 9.03 -0.50 2.91
N TYR A 413 8.70 -0.61 4.21
CA TYR A 413 8.99 -1.81 5.00
C TYR A 413 8.13 -3.00 4.61
N GLY A 414 8.73 -4.18 4.65
CA GLY A 414 8.10 -5.47 4.37
C GLY A 414 8.50 -6.06 3.01
N ASP A 415 8.18 -7.33 2.81
CA ASP A 415 8.22 -8.01 1.52
C ASP A 415 6.79 -8.10 0.98
N TRP A 416 6.53 -7.35 -0.08
CA TRP A 416 5.22 -7.24 -0.71
C TRP A 416 5.19 -7.76 -2.14
N SER A 417 6.23 -8.45 -2.58
CA SER A 417 6.42 -8.88 -3.97
C SER A 417 5.26 -9.72 -4.50
N ASP A 418 4.82 -10.74 -3.76
CA ASP A 418 3.71 -11.62 -4.14
C ASP A 418 2.34 -10.90 -4.19
N ILE A 419 2.12 -9.97 -3.25
CA ILE A 419 0.90 -9.15 -3.20
C ILE A 419 0.86 -8.19 -4.38
N LEU A 420 1.99 -7.52 -4.67
CA LEU A 420 2.10 -6.58 -5.78
C LEU A 420 2.01 -7.28 -7.13
N GLU A 421 2.61 -8.47 -7.28
CA GLU A 421 2.48 -9.29 -8.50
C GLU A 421 1.01 -9.61 -8.77
N LYS A 422 0.30 -10.11 -7.76
CA LYS A 422 -1.12 -10.42 -7.88
C LYS A 422 -1.96 -9.19 -8.14
N TYR A 423 -1.72 -8.09 -7.42
CA TYR A 423 -2.38 -6.82 -7.66
C TYR A 423 -2.22 -6.34 -9.09
N CYS A 424 -0.99 -6.40 -9.64
CA CYS A 424 -0.69 -6.05 -11.01
C CYS A 424 -1.45 -6.94 -12.01
N LYS A 425 -1.50 -8.24 -11.77
CA LYS A 425 -2.26 -9.17 -12.59
C LYS A 425 -3.76 -8.84 -12.60
N MET A 426 -4.34 -8.54 -11.44
CA MET A 426 -5.76 -8.16 -11.31
C MET A 426 -6.08 -6.85 -12.03
N ARG A 427 -5.15 -5.89 -12.03
CA ARG A 427 -5.33 -4.53 -12.58
C ARG A 427 -4.73 -4.35 -13.97
N ASN A 428 -4.26 -5.44 -14.61
CA ASN A 428 -3.63 -5.43 -15.93
C ASN A 428 -2.47 -4.41 -16.01
N ILE A 429 -1.60 -4.44 -14.99
CA ILE A 429 -0.35 -3.66 -14.89
C ILE A 429 0.79 -4.61 -15.24
N LEU A 430 1.76 -4.17 -16.06
CA LEU A 430 2.96 -4.96 -16.30
C LEU A 430 3.78 -5.04 -15.01
N TYR A 431 4.13 -6.24 -14.59
CA TYR A 431 4.90 -6.48 -13.37
C TYR A 431 6.32 -6.93 -13.71
N TYR A 432 7.32 -6.25 -13.17
CA TYR A 432 8.73 -6.56 -13.31
C TYR A 432 9.35 -6.77 -11.93
N SER A 433 10.00 -7.90 -11.70
CA SER A 433 10.77 -8.18 -10.48
C SER A 433 12.05 -8.94 -10.80
N MET A 434 12.98 -8.92 -9.86
CA MET A 434 14.20 -9.74 -9.90
C MET A 434 14.31 -10.59 -8.64
#